data_568079607394eba1da8b310eed551970
#
_entry.id   568079607394eba1da8b310eed551970
#
_cell.length_a   1.000
_cell.length_b   1.000
_cell.length_c   1.000
_cell.angle_alpha   90.00
_cell.angle_beta   90.00
_cell.angle_gamma   90.00
#
_symmetry.space_group_name_H-M   'P 1'
#
loop_
_entity.id
_entity.type
_entity.pdbx_description
1 polymer ?
#
loop_
_entity_poly.entity_id
_entity_poly.type
_entity_poly.pdbx_seq_one_letter_code
_entity_poly.pdbx_strand_id
1 'polypeptide(L)'
;MTVKHEIKSQLAKLLATEDLVVEHKKVETAQFNVQTRVLTLPMWEKASDNVLDALVCHEVGHALYTPDYDWSKDRKIGFDFVNIVEDARIEKLMKRRYAGIPKTFYNGYLELHDNDFFEVEGRDISEFNLADKINLHFKIGNYVDIDFTIEEQLFVERVNRCETFEEVLDVAEDLYKYCKGEMEEDIKEQIADAEEEESMGMDMEGSGSGMDSDSEDGDFEEDEGDGDQIDMDYQKTQPDQLTIEELHQQLQHAEPKVETADSLAKGIESLIEQGGVENFYIEIPKIDLDKVIISNKAIHKICAENWEGYEGKTPYRYDLSITKEELENMTVFSEVDLEYKKFKKSAQKEVNYLVKEFECKKAADAYARSTVSRTGVLNTSKLHTYKYNEDLFKKINVVPDGKNHGLVFILDWSGSMADVMEDTIKQLYNLIWFCRKVSIPFDVYAFTQCFPNHDEEGRPNVESSYEPRSGLAALTESFSLMNLFTSSVNGKELEEQMINIFRCAQTFGRNSWNYYGVPIGMNLSGTPLNETLVCLHQILPKFKSDHQLQKVQCVILTDGEAHPI
;
A
#
# COMPACT_ATOMS: atom_id res chain seq x y z
N MET A 1 -1.78 -14.07 -5.47
CA MET A 1 -0.87 -13.70 -4.36
C MET A 1 -0.56 -12.19 -4.29
N THR A 2 -0.33 -11.50 -5.40
CA THR A 2 -0.07 -10.04 -5.47
C THR A 2 -1.13 -9.15 -4.80
N VAL A 3 -2.40 -9.51 -4.85
CA VAL A 3 -3.52 -8.70 -4.31
C VAL A 3 -3.43 -8.48 -2.79
N LYS A 4 -2.91 -9.44 -2.02
CA LYS A 4 -2.76 -9.28 -0.56
C LYS A 4 -1.77 -8.18 -0.21
N HIS A 5 -0.60 -8.15 -0.83
CA HIS A 5 0.45 -7.17 -0.56
C HIS A 5 0.03 -5.74 -0.94
N GLU A 6 -0.69 -5.57 -2.05
CA GLU A 6 -1.22 -4.26 -2.46
C GLU A 6 -2.22 -3.69 -1.45
N ILE A 7 -3.14 -4.53 -0.94
CA ILE A 7 -4.11 -4.14 0.09
C ILE A 7 -3.37 -3.74 1.38
N LYS A 8 -2.35 -4.50 1.79
CA LYS A 8 -1.56 -4.19 3.00
C LYS A 8 -0.71 -2.94 2.83
N SER A 9 -0.16 -2.69 1.64
CA SER A 9 0.51 -1.42 1.31
C SER A 9 -0.43 -0.22 1.42
N GLN A 10 -1.69 -0.37 0.98
CA GLN A 10 -2.71 0.68 1.15
C GLN A 10 -3.07 0.89 2.61
N LEU A 11 -3.18 -0.18 3.41
CA LEU A 11 -3.40 -0.10 4.85
C LEU A 11 -2.27 0.69 5.52
N ALA A 12 -1.01 0.38 5.24
CA ALA A 12 0.14 1.07 5.79
C ALA A 12 0.12 2.58 5.43
N LYS A 13 -0.16 2.93 4.17
CA LYS A 13 -0.28 4.33 3.73
C LYS A 13 -1.43 5.08 4.40
N LEU A 14 -2.58 4.43 4.58
CA LEU A 14 -3.73 5.02 5.28
C LEU A 14 -3.42 5.28 6.76
N LEU A 15 -2.74 4.35 7.41
CA LEU A 15 -2.35 4.48 8.82
C LEU A 15 -1.27 5.54 9.01
N ALA A 16 -0.29 5.61 8.13
CA ALA A 16 0.77 6.61 8.20
C ALA A 16 0.26 8.04 8.03
N THR A 17 -0.92 8.25 7.39
CA THR A 17 -1.47 9.59 7.04
C THR A 17 -0.51 10.46 6.21
N GLU A 18 0.49 9.84 5.61
CA GLU A 18 1.54 10.44 4.80
C GLU A 18 1.64 9.72 3.45
N ASP A 19 2.36 10.32 2.51
CA ASP A 19 2.72 9.66 1.25
C ASP A 19 3.93 8.73 1.48
N LEU A 20 3.69 7.66 2.22
CA LEU A 20 4.66 6.63 2.55
C LEU A 20 4.80 5.67 1.36
N VAL A 21 6.01 5.42 0.91
CA VAL A 21 6.29 4.35 -0.07
C VAL A 21 6.45 3.03 0.69
N VAL A 22 5.63 2.04 0.34
CA VAL A 22 5.70 0.70 0.95
C VAL A 22 6.17 -0.30 -0.09
N GLU A 23 7.29 -0.94 0.20
CA GLU A 23 7.90 -1.96 -0.65
C GLU A 23 7.89 -3.32 0.08
N HIS A 24 7.52 -4.38 -0.63
CA HIS A 24 7.62 -5.75 -0.13
C HIS A 24 8.80 -6.44 -0.79
N LYS A 25 9.83 -6.75 -0.01
CA LYS A 25 11.08 -7.37 -0.48
C LYS A 25 11.42 -8.63 0.31
N LYS A 26 12.35 -9.42 -0.21
CA LYS A 26 12.96 -10.56 0.50
C LYS A 26 14.01 -10.03 1.48
N VAL A 27 13.55 -9.52 2.60
CA VAL A 27 14.37 -9.07 3.72
C VAL A 27 13.95 -9.86 4.96
N GLU A 28 14.85 -10.08 5.89
CA GLU A 28 14.60 -10.82 7.13
C GLU A 28 13.75 -9.99 8.10
N THR A 29 13.98 -8.69 8.13
CA THR A 29 13.28 -7.76 9.03
C THR A 29 12.72 -6.56 8.27
N ALA A 30 11.67 -5.96 8.82
CA ALA A 30 11.15 -4.71 8.30
C ALA A 30 12.16 -3.57 8.51
N GLN A 31 12.22 -2.65 7.56
CA GLN A 31 13.15 -1.52 7.58
C GLN A 31 12.45 -0.25 7.14
N PHE A 32 12.61 0.81 7.89
CA PHE A 32 12.09 2.12 7.53
C PHE A 32 13.21 3.12 7.28
N ASN A 33 13.25 3.68 6.07
CA ASN A 33 14.17 4.76 5.74
C ASN A 33 13.49 6.12 5.99
N VAL A 34 13.93 6.81 7.04
CA VAL A 34 13.36 8.08 7.47
C VAL A 34 13.56 9.21 6.44
N GLN A 35 14.67 9.17 5.67
CA GLN A 35 14.99 10.21 4.69
C GLN A 35 14.18 10.06 3.42
N THR A 36 14.07 8.85 2.88
CA THR A 36 13.31 8.57 1.66
C THR A 36 11.84 8.26 1.92
N ARG A 37 11.44 8.08 3.18
CA ARG A 37 10.08 7.68 3.61
C ARG A 37 9.63 6.36 2.98
N VAL A 38 10.58 5.42 2.80
CA VAL A 38 10.33 4.07 2.27
C VAL A 38 10.27 3.08 3.43
N LEU A 39 9.14 2.42 3.58
CA LEU A 39 8.95 1.28 4.48
C LEU A 39 9.11 -0.01 3.68
N THR A 40 10.19 -0.74 3.94
CA THR A 40 10.43 -2.06 3.36
C THR A 40 9.90 -3.12 4.31
N LEU A 41 8.93 -3.90 3.86
CA LEU A 41 8.32 -4.99 4.61
C LEU A 41 8.78 -6.34 4.04
N PRO A 42 9.03 -7.34 4.90
CA PRO A 42 9.24 -8.71 4.47
C PRO A 42 8.01 -9.27 3.73
N MET A 43 8.24 -10.27 2.90
CA MET A 43 7.18 -11.00 2.22
C MET A 43 6.69 -12.15 3.13
N TRP A 44 5.82 -11.86 4.08
CA TRP A 44 5.23 -12.83 5.02
C TRP A 44 4.11 -13.65 4.35
N GLU A 45 4.43 -14.44 3.34
CA GLU A 45 3.43 -15.19 2.56
C GLU A 45 2.70 -16.29 3.36
N LYS A 46 3.35 -16.81 4.40
CA LYS A 46 2.77 -17.83 5.29
C LYS A 46 1.93 -17.23 6.43
N ALA A 47 2.01 -15.93 6.65
CA ALA A 47 1.22 -15.25 7.68
C ALA A 47 -0.27 -15.24 7.32
N SER A 48 -1.10 -15.39 8.34
CA SER A 48 -2.55 -15.17 8.22
C SER A 48 -2.85 -13.67 8.01
N ASP A 49 -4.07 -13.34 7.63
CA ASP A 49 -4.48 -11.94 7.48
C ASP A 49 -4.44 -11.18 8.82
N ASN A 50 -4.74 -11.83 9.96
CA ASN A 50 -4.70 -11.21 11.28
C ASN A 50 -3.27 -10.88 11.71
N VAL A 51 -2.36 -11.84 11.55
CA VAL A 51 -0.94 -11.67 11.87
C VAL A 51 -0.32 -10.61 10.97
N LEU A 52 -0.57 -10.68 9.66
CA LEU A 52 -0.06 -9.72 8.71
C LEU A 52 -0.53 -8.29 8.99
N ASP A 53 -1.81 -8.10 9.34
CA ASP A 53 -2.33 -6.78 9.72
C ASP A 53 -1.69 -6.25 11.00
N ALA A 54 -1.46 -7.11 11.99
CA ALA A 54 -0.80 -6.72 13.24
C ALA A 54 0.66 -6.30 12.98
N LEU A 55 1.42 -7.09 12.20
CA LEU A 55 2.81 -6.78 11.85
C LEU A 55 2.91 -5.48 11.05
N VAL A 56 2.05 -5.27 10.05
CA VAL A 56 2.01 -4.01 9.28
C VAL A 56 1.70 -2.82 10.18
N CYS A 57 0.73 -2.96 11.10
CA CYS A 57 0.40 -1.88 12.05
C CYS A 57 1.56 -1.57 13.00
N HIS A 58 2.31 -2.57 13.43
CA HIS A 58 3.48 -2.44 14.28
C HIS A 58 4.58 -1.66 13.55
N GLU A 59 4.95 -2.07 12.35
CA GLU A 59 5.99 -1.40 11.54
C GLU A 59 5.65 0.05 11.17
N VAL A 60 4.36 0.31 10.86
CA VAL A 60 3.89 1.69 10.68
C VAL A 60 4.00 2.49 11.98
N GLY A 61 3.84 1.86 13.13
CA GLY A 61 4.06 2.47 14.43
C GLY A 61 5.50 2.97 14.58
N HIS A 62 6.49 2.15 14.26
CA HIS A 62 7.90 2.56 14.23
C HIS A 62 8.14 3.70 13.23
N ALA A 63 7.61 3.58 12.01
CA ALA A 63 7.75 4.61 10.98
C ALA A 63 7.21 5.98 11.41
N LEU A 64 6.15 6.01 12.22
CA LEU A 64 5.50 7.24 12.68
C LEU A 64 6.13 7.85 13.93
N TYR A 65 6.62 7.02 14.85
CA TYR A 65 6.89 7.46 16.21
C TYR A 65 8.34 7.24 16.67
N THR A 66 9.10 6.32 16.05
CA THR A 66 10.50 6.07 16.41
C THR A 66 11.40 7.06 15.67
N PRO A 67 12.20 7.89 16.37
CA PRO A 67 13.08 8.86 15.74
C PRO A 67 14.33 8.18 15.17
N ASP A 68 14.89 8.77 14.10
CA ASP A 68 16.19 8.39 13.56
C ASP A 68 17.32 8.96 14.45
N TYR A 69 17.59 8.29 15.56
CA TYR A 69 18.57 8.71 16.54
C TYR A 69 19.45 7.55 16.97
N ASP A 70 20.77 7.67 16.75
CA ASP A 70 21.75 6.68 17.15
C ASP A 70 22.13 6.86 18.64
N TRP A 71 21.31 6.29 19.50
CA TRP A 71 21.46 6.34 20.96
C TRP A 71 22.60 5.45 21.49
N SER A 72 23.09 4.49 20.71
CA SER A 72 24.13 3.54 21.12
C SER A 72 25.47 4.21 21.44
N LYS A 73 25.69 5.44 20.94
CA LYS A 73 26.87 6.24 21.26
C LYS A 73 26.84 6.85 22.64
N ASP A 74 25.65 7.15 23.13
CA ASP A 74 25.46 7.90 24.38
C ASP A 74 25.09 6.99 25.55
N ARG A 75 24.53 5.82 25.29
CA ARG A 75 24.03 4.89 26.29
C ARG A 75 24.46 3.45 25.99
N LYS A 76 24.88 2.71 27.04
CA LYS A 76 25.21 1.29 26.95
C LYS A 76 24.05 0.44 27.43
N ILE A 77 23.10 0.20 26.54
CA ILE A 77 21.89 -0.57 26.79
C ILE A 77 21.80 -1.66 25.72
N GLY A 78 21.36 -2.86 26.08
CA GLY A 78 21.05 -3.91 25.09
C GLY A 78 19.94 -3.43 24.14
N PHE A 79 20.10 -3.68 22.84
CA PHE A 79 19.13 -3.24 21.82
C PHE A 79 17.73 -3.78 22.11
N ASP A 80 17.64 -5.03 22.57
CA ASP A 80 16.37 -5.71 22.86
C ASP A 80 15.56 -5.01 23.97
N PHE A 81 16.23 -4.47 24.98
CA PHE A 81 15.59 -3.72 26.07
C PHE A 81 14.93 -2.43 25.57
N VAL A 82 15.61 -1.73 24.65
CA VAL A 82 15.02 -0.54 24.03
C VAL A 82 13.84 -0.90 23.15
N ASN A 83 13.95 -1.98 22.36
CA ASN A 83 12.86 -2.44 21.50
C ASN A 83 11.62 -2.79 22.28
N ILE A 84 11.70 -3.56 23.35
CA ILE A 84 10.53 -3.96 24.17
C ILE A 84 9.77 -2.74 24.68
N VAL A 85 10.50 -1.75 25.23
CA VAL A 85 9.87 -0.54 25.77
C VAL A 85 9.30 0.34 24.66
N GLU A 86 10.00 0.44 23.54
CA GLU A 86 9.54 1.18 22.35
C GLU A 86 8.32 0.54 21.70
N ASP A 87 8.30 -0.78 21.55
CA ASP A 87 7.16 -1.54 21.04
C ASP A 87 5.90 -1.24 21.87
N ALA A 88 6.00 -1.32 23.19
CA ALA A 88 4.88 -1.00 24.08
C ALA A 88 4.40 0.44 23.88
N ARG A 89 5.33 1.41 23.71
CA ARG A 89 5.00 2.82 23.48
C ARG A 89 4.33 3.04 22.12
N ILE A 90 4.93 2.57 21.02
CA ILE A 90 4.38 2.81 19.67
C ILE A 90 3.02 2.16 19.49
N GLU A 91 2.84 0.93 19.98
CA GLU A 91 1.54 0.26 19.91
C GLU A 91 0.47 0.98 20.71
N LYS A 92 0.81 1.50 21.90
CA LYS A 92 -0.09 2.34 22.70
C LYS A 92 -0.50 3.58 21.92
N LEU A 93 0.44 4.27 21.28
CA LEU A 93 0.16 5.46 20.46
C LEU A 93 -0.71 5.13 19.24
N MET A 94 -0.44 4.00 18.57
CA MET A 94 -1.27 3.50 17.47
C MET A 94 -2.69 3.16 17.93
N LYS A 95 -2.84 2.46 19.07
CA LYS A 95 -4.14 2.11 19.66
C LYS A 95 -4.96 3.34 20.04
N ARG A 96 -4.33 4.43 20.49
CA ARG A 96 -4.99 5.72 20.78
C ARG A 96 -5.43 6.46 19.51
N ARG A 97 -4.62 6.42 18.49
CA ARG A 97 -4.86 7.18 17.25
C ARG A 97 -5.95 6.55 16.38
N TYR A 98 -6.04 5.23 16.36
CA TYR A 98 -6.92 4.48 15.47
C TYR A 98 -7.79 3.48 16.24
N ALA A 99 -9.09 3.77 16.33
CA ALA A 99 -10.03 2.99 17.13
C ALA A 99 -10.18 1.50 16.71
N GLY A 100 -9.80 1.13 15.49
CA GLY A 100 -9.85 -0.26 15.00
C GLY A 100 -8.62 -1.10 15.37
N ILE A 101 -7.48 -0.47 15.57
CA ILE A 101 -6.18 -1.14 15.78
C ILE A 101 -6.11 -2.00 17.06
N PRO A 102 -6.75 -1.66 18.19
CA PRO A 102 -6.75 -2.55 19.34
C PRO A 102 -7.23 -3.96 19.01
N LYS A 103 -8.26 -4.09 18.16
CA LYS A 103 -8.77 -5.40 17.73
C LYS A 103 -7.80 -6.11 16.79
N THR A 104 -7.09 -5.38 15.93
CA THR A 104 -6.08 -5.94 15.03
C THR A 104 -4.93 -6.55 15.81
N PHE A 105 -4.35 -5.81 16.76
CA PHE A 105 -3.30 -6.34 17.64
C PHE A 105 -3.79 -7.51 18.49
N TYR A 106 -5.00 -7.39 19.06
CA TYR A 106 -5.58 -8.49 19.83
C TYR A 106 -5.64 -9.79 19.03
N ASN A 107 -6.23 -9.77 17.82
CA ASN A 107 -6.37 -10.97 17.01
C ASN A 107 -5.02 -11.50 16.50
N GLY A 108 -4.10 -10.60 16.12
CA GLY A 108 -2.78 -10.99 15.64
C GLY A 108 -1.94 -11.65 16.73
N TYR A 109 -1.88 -11.05 17.92
CA TYR A 109 -1.13 -11.62 19.05
C TYR A 109 -1.77 -12.90 19.62
N LEU A 110 -3.11 -13.02 19.58
CA LEU A 110 -3.78 -14.29 19.92
C LEU A 110 -3.27 -15.42 19.01
N GLU A 111 -3.23 -15.19 17.70
CA GLU A 111 -2.82 -16.20 16.73
C GLU A 111 -1.31 -16.51 16.84
N LEU A 112 -0.46 -15.52 17.13
CA LEU A 112 0.96 -15.74 17.42
C LEU A 112 1.16 -16.54 18.71
N HIS A 113 0.37 -16.28 19.75
CA HIS A 113 0.38 -17.06 20.99
C HIS A 113 -0.10 -18.50 20.78
N ASP A 114 -1.21 -18.70 20.05
CA ASP A 114 -1.76 -20.03 19.78
C ASP A 114 -0.80 -20.92 18.95
N ASN A 115 0.14 -20.32 18.24
CA ASN A 115 1.19 -21.00 17.49
C ASN A 115 2.56 -20.97 18.19
N ASP A 116 2.59 -20.62 19.48
CA ASP A 116 3.76 -20.59 20.36
C ASP A 116 4.99 -19.81 19.83
N PHE A 117 4.76 -18.67 19.18
CA PHE A 117 5.84 -17.79 18.68
C PHE A 117 6.70 -17.17 19.78
N PHE A 118 6.23 -17.21 21.00
CA PHE A 118 6.95 -16.70 22.18
C PHE A 118 7.69 -17.82 22.94
N GLU A 119 7.56 -19.08 22.50
CA GLU A 119 8.11 -20.27 23.15
C GLU A 119 7.78 -20.36 24.65
N VAL A 120 6.52 -20.11 25.00
CA VAL A 120 6.05 -20.13 26.38
C VAL A 120 5.28 -21.41 26.73
N GLU A 121 4.94 -22.26 25.75
CA GLU A 121 4.18 -23.50 26.00
C GLU A 121 5.02 -24.47 26.83
N GLY A 122 4.51 -24.80 28.02
CA GLY A 122 5.16 -25.73 28.95
C GLY A 122 6.30 -25.16 29.79
N ARG A 123 6.58 -23.85 29.70
CA ARG A 123 7.59 -23.17 30.53
C ARG A 123 6.91 -22.42 31.68
N ASP A 124 7.61 -22.33 32.81
CA ASP A 124 7.16 -21.52 33.95
C ASP A 124 7.57 -20.05 33.72
N ILE A 125 6.56 -19.18 33.56
CA ILE A 125 6.77 -17.76 33.28
C ILE A 125 7.42 -17.03 34.50
N SER A 126 7.32 -17.59 35.68
CA SER A 126 7.95 -17.02 36.87
C SER A 126 9.47 -17.01 36.78
N GLU A 127 10.06 -17.94 36.00
CA GLU A 127 11.51 -18.08 35.78
C GLU A 127 12.08 -17.10 34.75
N PHE A 128 11.19 -16.42 33.97
CA PHE A 128 11.65 -15.42 33.00
C PHE A 128 12.13 -14.16 33.70
N ASN A 129 13.13 -13.50 33.12
CA ASN A 129 13.57 -12.20 33.61
C ASN A 129 12.49 -11.11 33.44
N LEU A 130 12.64 -9.99 34.11
CA LEU A 130 11.64 -8.93 34.10
C LEU A 130 11.40 -8.35 32.68
N ALA A 131 12.42 -8.29 31.82
CA ALA A 131 12.25 -7.78 30.46
C ALA A 131 11.38 -8.73 29.60
N ASP A 132 11.56 -10.05 29.73
CA ASP A 132 10.72 -11.06 29.10
C ASP A 132 9.27 -10.98 29.61
N LYS A 133 9.07 -10.89 30.94
CA LYS A 133 7.75 -10.72 31.54
C LYS A 133 7.05 -9.46 31.03
N ILE A 134 7.77 -8.35 30.90
CA ILE A 134 7.24 -7.09 30.34
C ILE A 134 6.85 -7.26 28.87
N ASN A 135 7.72 -7.89 28.05
CA ASN A 135 7.41 -8.16 26.65
C ASN A 135 6.13 -8.97 26.48
N LEU A 136 6.01 -10.07 27.24
CA LEU A 136 4.81 -10.91 27.24
C LEU A 136 3.57 -10.13 27.73
N HIS A 137 3.71 -9.32 28.79
CA HIS A 137 2.61 -8.54 29.34
C HIS A 137 1.97 -7.59 28.32
N PHE A 138 2.78 -6.83 27.58
CA PHE A 138 2.26 -5.85 26.61
C PHE A 138 1.77 -6.48 25.32
N LYS A 139 2.27 -7.65 24.91
CA LYS A 139 1.89 -8.35 23.69
C LYS A 139 0.76 -9.37 23.94
N ILE A 140 0.92 -10.25 24.90
CA ILE A 140 0.01 -11.38 25.16
C ILE A 140 -0.56 -11.45 26.58
N GLY A 141 -0.39 -10.43 27.41
CA GLY A 141 -0.90 -10.42 28.80
C GLY A 141 -2.42 -10.56 28.96
N ASN A 142 -3.18 -10.53 27.86
CA ASN A 142 -4.61 -10.87 27.85
C ASN A 142 -4.88 -12.38 27.85
N TYR A 143 -3.87 -13.20 27.54
CA TYR A 143 -3.98 -14.66 27.35
C TYR A 143 -3.16 -15.45 28.35
N VAL A 144 -2.17 -14.79 28.96
CA VAL A 144 -1.22 -15.40 29.89
C VAL A 144 -1.27 -14.63 31.20
N ASP A 145 -1.32 -15.36 32.32
CA ASP A 145 -1.28 -14.76 33.66
C ASP A 145 0.18 -14.59 34.07
N ILE A 146 0.59 -13.38 34.35
CA ILE A 146 1.97 -13.01 34.68
C ILE A 146 1.99 -12.33 36.03
N ASP A 147 2.61 -12.98 36.99
CA ASP A 147 2.79 -12.43 38.33
C ASP A 147 3.99 -11.48 38.38
N PHE A 148 3.78 -10.30 38.94
CA PHE A 148 4.81 -9.31 39.15
C PHE A 148 4.94 -9.00 40.67
N THR A 149 6.15 -8.89 41.14
CA THR A 149 6.45 -8.33 42.46
C THR A 149 6.07 -6.85 42.52
N ILE A 150 6.06 -6.26 43.72
CA ILE A 150 5.75 -4.83 43.89
C ILE A 150 6.78 -3.95 43.16
N GLU A 151 8.05 -4.35 43.12
CA GLU A 151 9.11 -3.63 42.45
C GLU A 151 8.99 -3.76 40.92
N GLU A 152 8.76 -4.96 40.41
CA GLU A 152 8.53 -5.23 38.99
C GLU A 152 7.29 -4.49 38.47
N GLN A 153 6.21 -4.40 39.27
CA GLN A 153 5.00 -3.66 38.90
C GLN A 153 5.28 -2.17 38.63
N LEU A 154 6.26 -1.58 39.31
CA LEU A 154 6.66 -0.19 39.07
C LEU A 154 7.29 -0.02 37.67
N PHE A 155 8.06 -1.01 37.18
CA PHE A 155 8.58 -1.00 35.82
C PHE A 155 7.47 -1.12 34.79
N VAL A 156 6.51 -2.03 34.99
CA VAL A 156 5.34 -2.18 34.10
C VAL A 156 4.57 -0.84 33.98
N GLU A 157 4.36 -0.15 35.13
CA GLU A 157 3.71 1.15 35.11
C GLU A 157 4.53 2.23 34.42
N ARG A 158 5.85 2.23 34.58
CA ARG A 158 6.77 3.19 33.91
C ARG A 158 6.73 2.97 32.39
N VAL A 159 6.85 1.73 31.91
CA VAL A 159 6.74 1.39 30.49
C VAL A 159 5.40 1.84 29.93
N ASN A 160 4.31 1.56 30.65
CA ASN A 160 2.97 1.98 30.21
C ASN A 160 2.82 3.51 30.14
N ARG A 161 3.59 4.28 30.90
CA ARG A 161 3.53 5.75 30.92
C ARG A 161 4.42 6.43 29.88
N CYS A 162 5.38 5.73 29.24
CA CYS A 162 6.26 6.31 28.24
C CYS A 162 5.47 6.97 27.09
N GLU A 163 5.70 8.24 26.84
CA GLU A 163 5.10 9.00 25.73
C GLU A 163 6.17 9.44 24.71
N THR A 164 7.40 9.67 25.16
CA THR A 164 8.52 10.11 24.34
C THR A 164 9.59 9.02 24.22
N PHE A 165 10.40 9.09 23.14
CA PHE A 165 11.50 8.14 22.96
C PHE A 165 12.62 8.30 24.00
N GLU A 166 12.79 9.49 24.56
CA GLU A 166 13.76 9.72 25.63
C GLU A 166 13.35 9.00 26.93
N GLU A 167 12.06 9.03 27.27
CA GLU A 167 11.53 8.25 28.38
C GLU A 167 11.71 6.74 28.17
N VAL A 168 11.61 6.26 26.90
CA VAL A 168 11.91 4.86 26.57
C VAL A 168 13.35 4.50 26.89
N LEU A 169 14.30 5.34 26.49
CA LEU A 169 15.72 5.09 26.77
C LEU A 169 16.02 5.08 28.27
N ASP A 170 15.40 5.99 29.04
CA ASP A 170 15.57 6.04 30.49
C ASP A 170 15.02 4.78 31.18
N VAL A 171 13.82 4.33 30.78
CA VAL A 171 13.21 3.13 31.34
C VAL A 171 13.95 1.86 30.91
N ALA A 172 14.37 1.77 29.65
CA ALA A 172 15.13 0.64 29.15
C ALA A 172 16.49 0.51 29.83
N GLU A 173 17.17 1.64 30.13
CA GLU A 173 18.44 1.63 30.86
C GLU A 173 18.27 1.13 32.29
N ASP A 174 17.24 1.56 32.98
CA ASP A 174 16.94 1.11 34.34
C ASP A 174 16.53 -0.36 34.35
N LEU A 175 15.72 -0.81 33.38
CA LEU A 175 15.31 -2.21 33.23
C LEU A 175 16.51 -3.11 32.96
N TYR A 176 17.42 -2.69 32.06
CA TYR A 176 18.65 -3.41 31.79
C TYR A 176 19.52 -3.57 33.05
N LYS A 177 19.68 -2.49 33.84
CA LYS A 177 20.46 -2.53 35.10
C LYS A 177 19.78 -3.45 36.12
N TYR A 178 18.48 -3.46 36.21
CA TYR A 178 17.73 -4.33 37.11
C TYR A 178 17.93 -5.81 36.75
N CYS A 179 17.67 -6.20 35.49
CA CYS A 179 17.87 -7.58 35.03
C CYS A 179 19.32 -8.03 35.13
N LYS A 180 20.27 -7.12 34.88
CA LYS A 180 21.71 -7.42 35.07
C LYS A 180 22.05 -7.67 36.53
N GLY A 181 21.47 -6.89 37.44
CA GLY A 181 21.66 -7.06 38.89
C GLY A 181 21.11 -8.40 39.38
N GLU A 182 19.89 -8.78 38.98
CA GLU A 182 19.32 -10.10 39.31
C GLU A 182 20.20 -11.24 38.79
N MET A 183 20.61 -11.21 37.52
CA MET A 183 21.49 -12.22 36.92
C MET A 183 22.82 -12.33 37.66
N GLU A 184 23.43 -11.20 38.06
CA GLU A 184 24.66 -11.20 38.84
C GLU A 184 24.47 -11.78 40.25
N GLU A 185 23.32 -11.58 40.89
CA GLU A 185 22.99 -12.16 42.18
C GLU A 185 22.77 -13.66 42.07
N ASP A 186 22.03 -14.14 41.06
CA ASP A 186 21.81 -15.57 40.81
C ASP A 186 23.12 -16.33 40.55
N ILE A 187 24.04 -15.75 39.75
CA ILE A 187 25.37 -16.36 39.51
C ILE A 187 26.20 -16.41 40.80
N LYS A 188 26.12 -15.37 41.65
CA LYS A 188 26.86 -15.36 42.93
C LYS A 188 26.29 -16.40 43.90
N GLU A 189 24.96 -16.61 43.88
CA GLU A 189 24.32 -17.65 44.71
C GLU A 189 24.77 -19.04 44.22
N GLN A 190 24.77 -19.28 42.90
CA GLN A 190 25.31 -20.53 42.33
C GLN A 190 26.78 -20.77 42.64
N ILE A 191 27.63 -19.72 42.66
CA ILE A 191 29.04 -19.83 43.09
C ILE A 191 29.13 -20.20 44.56
N ALA A 192 28.31 -19.59 45.44
CA ALA A 192 28.29 -19.88 46.86
C ALA A 192 27.87 -21.34 47.14
N ASP A 193 26.82 -21.79 46.46
CA ASP A 193 26.36 -23.18 46.58
C ASP A 193 27.40 -24.18 46.08
N ALA A 194 28.11 -23.91 44.97
CA ALA A 194 29.19 -24.73 44.46
C ALA A 194 30.39 -24.75 45.39
N GLU A 195 30.75 -23.63 46.03
CA GLU A 195 31.81 -23.56 47.04
C GLU A 195 31.45 -24.33 48.33
N GLU A 196 30.17 -24.33 48.75
CA GLU A 196 29.69 -25.15 49.87
C GLU A 196 29.72 -26.64 49.55
N GLU A 197 29.34 -27.06 48.33
CA GLU A 197 29.44 -28.46 47.89
C GLU A 197 30.87 -28.94 47.81
N GLU A 198 31.83 -28.16 47.29
CA GLU A 198 33.25 -28.47 47.30
C GLU A 198 33.81 -28.62 48.72
N SER A 199 33.40 -27.76 49.67
CA SER A 199 33.81 -27.80 51.06
C SER A 199 33.29 -29.03 51.81
N MET A 200 32.04 -29.45 51.54
CA MET A 200 31.49 -30.68 52.12
C MET A 200 32.07 -31.96 51.50
N GLY A 201 32.50 -31.92 50.22
CA GLY A 201 33.17 -33.03 49.54
C GLY A 201 34.58 -33.33 50.10
N MET A 202 35.31 -32.35 50.63
CA MET A 202 36.63 -32.51 51.21
C MET A 202 36.67 -33.15 52.59
N ASP A 203 35.57 -33.14 53.34
CA ASP A 203 35.45 -33.75 54.66
C ASP A 203 35.15 -35.27 54.66
N MET A 204 34.93 -35.89 53.48
CA MET A 204 34.63 -37.32 53.37
C MET A 204 35.76 -38.22 52.87
N GLU A 205 36.96 -37.69 52.50
CA GLU A 205 38.10 -38.49 52.09
C GLU A 205 39.11 -38.76 53.25
N GLY A 206 38.65 -39.16 54.36
CA GLY A 206 39.53 -39.44 55.50
C GLY A 206 39.03 -40.51 56.44
N SER A 207 38.74 -41.75 56.01
CA SER A 207 38.79 -42.94 56.86
C SER A 207 38.32 -44.18 56.13
N GLY A 208 39.18 -45.17 55.91
CA GLY A 208 38.75 -46.49 55.47
C GLY A 208 39.91 -47.37 54.99
N SER A 209 40.60 -47.92 55.95
CA SER A 209 41.66 -48.91 55.84
C SER A 209 41.33 -50.12 54.98
N GLY A 210 42.36 -50.68 54.34
CA GLY A 210 42.32 -51.83 53.46
C GLY A 210 41.85 -53.14 54.02
N MET A 211 41.55 -54.04 53.11
CA MET A 211 41.74 -55.49 53.28
C MET A 211 41.91 -56.17 51.93
N ASP A 212 43.06 -56.81 51.76
CA ASP A 212 43.40 -57.78 50.72
C ASP A 212 42.42 -58.98 50.71
N SER A 213 42.13 -59.54 49.55
CA SER A 213 42.19 -60.99 49.37
C SER A 213 42.12 -61.39 47.89
N ASP A 214 43.08 -62.23 47.62
CA ASP A 214 43.44 -63.00 46.42
C ASP A 214 42.38 -63.85 45.73
N SER A 215 42.82 -64.25 44.51
CA SER A 215 42.52 -65.49 43.75
C SER A 215 41.28 -65.51 42.89
N GLU A 216 41.26 -66.06 41.75
CA GLU A 216 42.01 -66.99 40.91
C GLU A 216 41.37 -67.05 39.51
N ASP A 217 42.20 -67.40 38.56
CA ASP A 217 42.01 -67.82 37.19
C ASP A 217 40.71 -68.49 36.77
N GLY A 218 40.34 -68.26 35.54
CA GLY A 218 39.34 -69.04 34.80
C GLY A 218 39.22 -68.62 33.34
N ASP A 219 40.13 -69.20 32.52
CA ASP A 219 40.02 -69.29 31.05
C ASP A 219 38.67 -69.88 30.64
N PHE A 220 38.07 -69.41 29.58
CA PHE A 220 37.43 -70.20 28.53
C PHE A 220 36.92 -69.37 27.33
N GLU A 221 37.55 -69.65 26.24
CA GLU A 221 37.22 -69.75 24.80
C GLU A 221 36.03 -69.01 24.18
N GLU A 222 36.34 -68.55 22.97
CA GLU A 222 35.53 -67.97 21.91
C GLU A 222 34.32 -68.81 21.53
N ASP A 223 33.23 -68.18 21.24
CA ASP A 223 32.32 -68.63 20.18
C ASP A 223 31.62 -67.42 19.50
N GLU A 224 31.68 -67.45 18.17
CA GLU A 224 31.12 -66.47 17.28
C GLU A 224 29.57 -66.62 17.24
N GLY A 225 28.86 -65.51 17.38
CA GLY A 225 27.40 -65.50 17.20
C GLY A 225 26.90 -64.08 16.94
N ASP A 226 26.63 -63.86 15.68
CA ASP A 226 25.96 -62.72 15.10
C ASP A 226 24.63 -62.41 15.82
N GLY A 227 24.42 -61.19 16.28
CA GLY A 227 23.18 -60.82 16.91
C GLY A 227 23.16 -59.33 17.27
N ASP A 228 22.44 -58.53 16.47
CA ASP A 228 22.11 -57.14 16.71
C ASP A 228 21.68 -56.88 18.16
N GLN A 229 22.54 -56.23 18.93
CA GLN A 229 22.18 -55.63 20.20
C GLN A 229 22.10 -54.11 20.04
N ILE A 230 20.84 -53.65 20.11
CA ILE A 230 20.55 -52.24 20.36
C ILE A 230 20.94 -51.98 21.82
N ASP A 231 22.13 -51.43 22.01
CA ASP A 231 22.54 -50.83 23.30
C ASP A 231 21.76 -49.54 23.52
N MET A 232 20.70 -49.63 24.33
CA MET A 232 20.11 -48.46 24.97
C MET A 232 20.97 -48.12 26.19
N ASP A 233 22.00 -47.32 25.94
CA ASP A 233 22.81 -46.72 27.00
C ASP A 233 21.95 -45.60 27.63
N TYR A 234 21.24 -45.92 28.70
CA TYR A 234 20.69 -44.96 29.63
C TYR A 234 21.81 -44.34 30.46
N GLN A 235 22.63 -43.51 29.80
CA GLN A 235 23.40 -42.50 30.56
C GLN A 235 22.41 -41.45 31.03
N LYS A 236 22.09 -41.46 32.32
CA LYS A 236 21.64 -40.28 33.04
C LYS A 236 22.74 -39.24 32.86
N THR A 237 22.60 -38.35 31.88
CA THR A 237 23.26 -37.09 31.85
C THR A 237 22.72 -36.29 33.03
N GLN A 238 23.48 -36.22 34.09
CA GLN A 238 23.38 -35.10 35.05
C GLN A 238 23.60 -33.84 34.23
N PRO A 239 22.81 -32.75 34.45
CA PRO A 239 23.12 -31.48 33.84
C PRO A 239 24.56 -31.14 34.23
N ASP A 240 25.39 -30.76 33.24
CA ASP A 240 26.76 -30.30 33.44
C ASP A 240 26.74 -29.16 34.46
N GLN A 241 27.10 -29.43 35.70
CA GLN A 241 27.34 -28.40 36.69
C GLN A 241 28.56 -27.62 36.21
N LEU A 242 28.36 -26.34 35.88
CA LEU A 242 29.42 -25.42 35.53
C LEU A 242 30.47 -25.36 36.64
N THR A 243 31.75 -25.37 36.29
CA THR A 243 32.81 -25.21 37.27
C THR A 243 32.83 -23.80 37.86
N ILE A 244 33.32 -23.66 39.09
CA ILE A 244 33.41 -22.35 39.79
C ILE A 244 34.18 -21.33 38.92
N GLU A 245 35.20 -21.77 38.14
CA GLU A 245 35.92 -20.90 37.23
C GLU A 245 35.07 -20.42 36.05
N GLU A 246 34.21 -21.29 35.51
CA GLU A 246 33.26 -20.93 34.43
C GLU A 246 32.17 -19.99 34.95
N LEU A 247 31.65 -20.18 36.15
CA LEU A 247 30.73 -19.28 36.81
C LEU A 247 31.31 -17.89 37.06
N HIS A 248 32.59 -17.83 37.49
CA HIS A 248 33.30 -16.55 37.61
C HIS A 248 33.57 -15.85 36.28
N GLN A 249 33.79 -16.60 35.21
CA GLN A 249 33.87 -16.01 33.86
C GLN A 249 32.52 -15.51 33.38
N GLN A 250 31.44 -16.23 33.62
CA GLN A 250 30.08 -15.77 33.32
C GLN A 250 29.74 -14.49 34.10
N LEU A 251 30.10 -14.38 35.36
CA LEU A 251 29.87 -13.18 36.14
C LEU A 251 30.57 -11.94 35.56
N GLN A 252 31.78 -12.11 34.97
CA GLN A 252 32.51 -11.00 34.34
C GLN A 252 31.91 -10.55 33.01
N HIS A 253 31.17 -11.43 32.34
CA HIS A 253 30.56 -11.18 31.02
C HIS A 253 29.03 -11.27 31.06
N ALA A 254 28.44 -11.17 32.24
CA ALA A 254 27.00 -11.25 32.42
C ALA A 254 26.29 -10.10 31.68
N GLU A 255 25.64 -10.44 30.58
CA GLU A 255 24.74 -9.54 29.85
C GLU A 255 23.36 -10.21 29.73
N PRO A 256 22.33 -9.62 30.34
CA PRO A 256 20.98 -10.18 30.29
C PRO A 256 20.46 -10.14 28.85
N LYS A 257 19.83 -11.24 28.42
CA LYS A 257 19.19 -11.39 27.10
C LYS A 257 17.67 -11.43 27.27
N VAL A 258 16.97 -11.11 26.21
CA VAL A 258 15.51 -11.20 26.15
C VAL A 258 15.12 -12.35 25.24
N GLU A 259 14.80 -13.50 25.84
CA GLU A 259 14.53 -14.75 25.11
C GLU A 259 13.23 -14.66 24.31
N THR A 260 12.18 -14.09 24.88
CA THR A 260 10.87 -13.98 24.24
C THR A 260 10.86 -13.04 23.01
N ALA A 261 11.73 -12.04 22.98
CA ALA A 261 11.92 -11.18 21.81
C ALA A 261 12.65 -11.93 20.69
N ASP A 262 13.70 -12.69 21.03
CA ASP A 262 14.45 -13.53 20.09
C ASP A 262 13.56 -14.63 19.49
N SER A 263 12.73 -15.29 20.30
CA SER A 263 11.80 -16.34 19.87
C SER A 263 10.73 -15.79 18.93
N LEU A 264 10.14 -14.63 19.27
CA LEU A 264 9.19 -13.95 18.40
C LEU A 264 9.84 -13.55 17.07
N ALA A 265 11.04 -13.00 17.09
CA ALA A 265 11.75 -12.61 15.86
C ALA A 265 12.01 -13.81 14.94
N LYS A 266 12.50 -14.93 15.47
CA LYS A 266 12.69 -16.19 14.73
C LYS A 266 11.36 -16.75 14.19
N GLY A 267 10.31 -16.68 15.00
CA GLY A 267 8.96 -17.09 14.60
C GLY A 267 8.47 -16.26 13.40
N ILE A 268 8.59 -14.93 13.45
CA ILE A 268 8.21 -14.02 12.37
C ILE A 268 9.06 -14.27 11.11
N GLU A 269 10.37 -14.53 11.25
CA GLU A 269 11.25 -14.89 10.13
C GLU A 269 10.78 -16.17 9.43
N SER A 270 10.28 -17.16 10.19
CA SER A 270 9.74 -18.42 9.65
C SER A 270 8.51 -18.23 8.74
N LEU A 271 7.80 -17.10 8.88
CA LEU A 271 6.66 -16.73 8.04
C LEU A 271 7.08 -16.24 6.65
N ILE A 272 8.38 -15.95 6.46
CA ILE A 272 8.91 -15.51 5.18
C ILE A 272 9.12 -16.71 4.26
N GLU A 273 8.64 -16.62 3.02
CA GLU A 273 8.89 -17.64 2.02
C GLU A 273 10.21 -17.38 1.29
N GLN A 274 11.14 -18.34 1.33
CA GLN A 274 12.44 -18.23 0.66
C GLN A 274 12.37 -18.45 -0.86
N GLY A 275 11.24 -18.88 -1.41
CA GLY A 275 11.07 -19.38 -2.79
C GLY A 275 10.22 -18.55 -3.75
N GLY A 276 9.73 -17.37 -3.43
CA GLY A 276 8.84 -16.56 -4.28
C GLY A 276 9.56 -15.71 -5.35
N VAL A 277 8.80 -15.09 -6.25
CA VAL A 277 9.30 -14.07 -7.20
C VAL A 277 9.52 -12.76 -6.44
N GLU A 278 10.72 -12.21 -6.54
CA GLU A 278 11.04 -10.93 -5.92
C GLU A 278 10.30 -9.78 -6.65
N ASN A 279 9.67 -8.90 -5.87
CA ASN A 279 9.06 -7.70 -6.43
C ASN A 279 10.17 -6.70 -6.80
N PHE A 280 10.15 -6.26 -8.05
CA PHE A 280 11.07 -5.24 -8.52
C PHE A 280 10.37 -3.87 -8.50
N TYR A 281 10.87 -2.94 -7.70
CA TYR A 281 10.31 -1.59 -7.59
C TYR A 281 11.04 -0.64 -8.53
N ILE A 282 10.27 0.08 -9.35
CA ILE A 282 10.79 0.99 -10.36
C ILE A 282 10.40 2.42 -9.97
N GLU A 283 11.36 3.34 -10.05
CA GLU A 283 11.08 4.75 -9.86
C GLU A 283 10.31 5.29 -11.09
N ILE A 284 9.20 5.99 -10.84
CA ILE A 284 8.41 6.61 -11.89
C ILE A 284 9.16 7.86 -12.39
N PRO A 285 9.58 7.90 -13.68
CA PRO A 285 10.34 9.02 -14.20
C PRO A 285 9.47 10.27 -14.32
N LYS A 286 10.10 11.43 -14.21
CA LYS A 286 9.47 12.68 -14.59
C LYS A 286 9.45 12.80 -16.11
N ILE A 287 8.26 12.81 -16.69
CA ILE A 287 8.03 12.83 -18.13
C ILE A 287 7.86 14.26 -18.63
N ASP A 288 8.39 14.53 -19.81
CA ASP A 288 8.09 15.75 -20.57
C ASP A 288 6.73 15.57 -21.27
N LEU A 289 5.67 16.02 -20.63
CA LEU A 289 4.30 15.86 -21.15
C LEU A 289 4.08 16.57 -22.49
N ASP A 290 4.83 17.63 -22.79
CA ASP A 290 4.68 18.38 -24.05
C ASP A 290 5.17 17.58 -25.25
N LYS A 291 6.07 16.60 -25.04
CA LYS A 291 6.52 15.66 -26.08
C LYS A 291 5.58 14.48 -26.28
N VAL A 292 4.83 14.10 -25.24
CA VAL A 292 3.96 12.93 -25.23
C VAL A 292 2.53 13.28 -25.60
N ILE A 293 2.03 14.43 -25.16
CA ILE A 293 0.64 14.84 -25.38
C ILE A 293 0.52 15.59 -26.70
N ILE A 294 -0.27 15.03 -27.61
CA ILE A 294 -0.68 15.72 -28.82
C ILE A 294 -1.87 16.60 -28.48
N SER A 295 -1.71 17.89 -28.70
CA SER A 295 -2.73 18.87 -28.32
C SER A 295 -4.05 18.67 -29.06
N ASN A 296 -5.16 18.99 -28.40
CA ASN A 296 -6.50 18.93 -28.99
C ASN A 296 -6.59 19.65 -30.33
N LYS A 297 -5.98 20.85 -30.45
CA LYS A 297 -5.96 21.62 -31.70
C LYS A 297 -5.21 20.91 -32.83
N ALA A 298 -4.09 20.23 -32.51
CA ALA A 298 -3.32 19.50 -33.52
C ALA A 298 -4.11 18.31 -34.07
N ILE A 299 -4.73 17.52 -33.19
CA ILE A 299 -5.55 16.37 -33.58
C ILE A 299 -6.68 16.81 -34.53
N HIS A 300 -7.45 17.82 -34.15
CA HIS A 300 -8.59 18.24 -34.97
C HIS A 300 -8.19 18.98 -36.24
N LYS A 301 -7.01 19.61 -36.28
CA LYS A 301 -6.41 20.14 -37.49
C LYS A 301 -6.08 19.01 -38.48
N ILE A 302 -5.44 17.94 -38.03
CA ILE A 302 -5.12 16.76 -38.86
C ILE A 302 -6.42 16.11 -39.38
N CYS A 303 -7.45 16.00 -38.53
CA CYS A 303 -8.76 15.52 -38.97
C CYS A 303 -9.34 16.41 -40.08
N ALA A 304 -9.33 17.73 -39.92
CA ALA A 304 -9.85 18.67 -40.91
C ALA A 304 -9.10 18.57 -42.24
N GLU A 305 -7.78 18.59 -42.20
CA GLU A 305 -6.94 18.44 -43.39
C GLU A 305 -7.20 17.10 -44.13
N ASN A 306 -7.40 16.01 -43.38
CA ASN A 306 -7.76 14.72 -43.97
C ASN A 306 -9.14 14.77 -44.62
N TRP A 307 -10.15 15.41 -43.98
CA TRP A 307 -11.51 15.50 -44.50
C TRP A 307 -11.56 16.41 -45.77
N GLU A 308 -10.81 17.48 -45.81
CA GLU A 308 -10.69 18.33 -47.00
C GLU A 308 -10.28 17.54 -48.23
N GLY A 309 -9.40 16.53 -48.08
CA GLY A 309 -9.01 15.63 -49.17
C GLY A 309 -10.14 14.78 -49.74
N TYR A 310 -11.28 14.71 -49.07
CA TYR A 310 -12.46 13.98 -49.51
C TYR A 310 -13.64 14.90 -49.86
N GLU A 311 -13.50 16.21 -49.76
CA GLU A 311 -14.53 17.16 -50.19
C GLU A 311 -14.85 17.00 -51.69
N GLY A 312 -16.11 17.03 -52.04
CA GLY A 312 -16.56 16.87 -53.42
C GLY A 312 -16.54 15.44 -53.97
N LYS A 313 -16.05 14.46 -53.16
CA LYS A 313 -16.15 13.04 -53.54
C LYS A 313 -17.54 12.51 -53.20
N THR A 314 -18.15 11.82 -54.18
CA THR A 314 -19.41 11.11 -54.01
C THR A 314 -19.18 9.67 -53.58
N PRO A 315 -20.02 9.06 -52.74
CA PRO A 315 -19.90 7.67 -52.34
C PRO A 315 -20.01 6.75 -53.54
N TYR A 316 -19.08 5.78 -53.64
CA TYR A 316 -19.10 4.79 -54.73
C TYR A 316 -20.06 3.65 -54.32
N ARG A 317 -21.38 3.89 -54.47
CA ARG A 317 -22.39 2.90 -54.12
C ARG A 317 -23.20 2.49 -55.33
N TYR A 318 -23.19 1.23 -55.65
CA TYR A 318 -24.15 0.63 -56.59
C TYR A 318 -25.46 0.29 -55.88
N ASP A 319 -26.07 1.25 -55.20
CA ASP A 319 -27.43 1.06 -54.69
C ASP A 319 -28.42 1.58 -55.74
N LEU A 320 -29.09 0.64 -56.37
CA LEU A 320 -30.08 0.90 -57.45
C LEU A 320 -31.34 1.66 -56.98
N SER A 321 -31.43 1.94 -55.67
CA SER A 321 -32.57 2.65 -55.05
C SER A 321 -32.40 4.17 -54.97
N ILE A 322 -31.19 4.71 -55.23
CA ILE A 322 -30.87 6.14 -55.11
C ILE A 322 -30.91 6.78 -56.49
N THR A 323 -31.63 7.88 -56.64
CA THR A 323 -31.68 8.65 -57.88
C THR A 323 -30.38 9.36 -58.16
N LYS A 324 -30.08 9.65 -59.45
CA LYS A 324 -28.85 10.39 -59.83
C LYS A 324 -28.76 11.77 -59.15
N GLU A 325 -29.90 12.47 -59.01
CA GLU A 325 -29.94 13.78 -58.37
C GLU A 325 -29.65 13.71 -56.85
N GLU A 326 -30.09 12.65 -56.16
CA GLU A 326 -29.73 12.40 -54.77
C GLU A 326 -28.24 12.06 -54.60
N LEU A 327 -27.68 11.26 -55.52
CA LEU A 327 -26.27 10.89 -55.51
C LEU A 327 -25.36 12.11 -55.72
N GLU A 328 -25.73 13.04 -56.63
CA GLU A 328 -24.96 14.27 -56.93
C GLU A 328 -24.95 15.24 -55.73
N ASN A 329 -25.91 15.16 -54.82
CA ASN A 329 -26.01 15.97 -53.62
C ASN A 329 -25.42 15.29 -52.36
N MET A 330 -25.02 14.03 -52.45
CA MET A 330 -24.41 13.28 -51.32
C MET A 330 -22.88 13.43 -51.33
N THR A 331 -22.35 13.70 -50.17
CA THR A 331 -20.91 13.61 -49.89
C THR A 331 -20.57 12.26 -49.25
N VAL A 332 -19.32 11.85 -49.26
CA VAL A 332 -18.86 10.62 -48.60
C VAL A 332 -19.19 10.59 -47.11
N PHE A 333 -19.46 11.75 -46.50
CA PHE A 333 -19.80 11.88 -45.07
C PHE A 333 -21.29 11.92 -44.77
N SER A 334 -22.16 12.06 -45.83
CA SER A 334 -23.60 12.34 -45.63
C SER A 334 -24.31 11.28 -44.76
N GLU A 335 -23.96 10.00 -44.94
CA GLU A 335 -24.55 8.90 -44.20
C GLU A 335 -24.11 8.90 -42.73
N VAL A 336 -22.82 9.05 -42.50
CA VAL A 336 -22.24 9.08 -41.14
C VAL A 336 -22.69 10.31 -40.35
N ASP A 337 -22.73 11.47 -41.00
CA ASP A 337 -23.21 12.70 -40.35
C ASP A 337 -24.71 12.63 -40.02
N LEU A 338 -25.51 11.93 -40.87
CA LEU A 338 -26.92 11.68 -40.58
C LEU A 338 -27.09 10.73 -39.37
N GLU A 339 -26.27 9.69 -39.30
CA GLU A 339 -26.23 8.76 -38.17
C GLU A 339 -25.86 9.48 -36.88
N TYR A 340 -24.81 10.29 -36.90
CA TYR A 340 -24.43 11.12 -35.76
C TYR A 340 -25.59 12.01 -35.28
N LYS A 341 -26.29 12.67 -36.20
CA LYS A 341 -27.45 13.52 -35.87
C LYS A 341 -28.62 12.73 -35.25
N LYS A 342 -28.89 11.51 -35.77
CA LYS A 342 -29.91 10.61 -35.19
C LYS A 342 -29.50 10.19 -33.77
N PHE A 343 -28.27 9.73 -33.60
CA PHE A 343 -27.71 9.35 -32.30
C PHE A 343 -27.78 10.51 -31.30
N LYS A 344 -27.32 11.68 -31.66
CA LYS A 344 -27.34 12.86 -30.80
C LYS A 344 -28.77 13.19 -30.34
N LYS A 345 -29.77 13.12 -31.23
CA LYS A 345 -31.16 13.38 -30.91
C LYS A 345 -31.71 12.36 -29.89
N SER A 346 -31.35 11.10 -30.00
CA SER A 346 -31.71 10.06 -29.03
C SER A 346 -31.04 10.28 -27.70
N ALA A 347 -29.73 10.45 -27.70
CA ALA A 347 -28.90 10.63 -26.53
C ALA A 347 -29.30 11.84 -25.67
N GLN A 348 -29.77 12.93 -26.28
CA GLN A 348 -30.19 14.12 -25.53
C GLN A 348 -31.27 13.83 -24.50
N LYS A 349 -32.17 12.85 -24.72
CA LYS A 349 -33.21 12.48 -23.76
C LYS A 349 -32.59 11.81 -22.52
N GLU A 350 -31.67 10.89 -22.73
CA GLU A 350 -30.97 10.15 -21.66
C GLU A 350 -30.10 11.09 -20.85
N VAL A 351 -29.34 11.95 -21.53
CA VAL A 351 -28.47 12.94 -20.87
C VAL A 351 -29.31 13.91 -20.02
N ASN A 352 -30.48 14.37 -20.53
CA ASN A 352 -31.35 15.26 -19.76
C ASN A 352 -31.92 14.57 -18.50
N TYR A 353 -32.21 13.27 -18.59
CA TYR A 353 -32.66 12.51 -17.44
C TYR A 353 -31.55 12.41 -16.38
N LEU A 354 -30.32 12.04 -16.79
CA LEU A 354 -29.16 11.98 -15.92
C LEU A 354 -28.84 13.33 -15.24
N VAL A 355 -28.92 14.42 -16.00
CA VAL A 355 -28.72 15.78 -15.45
C VAL A 355 -29.77 16.07 -14.38
N LYS A 356 -31.06 15.76 -14.64
CA LYS A 356 -32.13 15.98 -13.67
C LYS A 356 -31.90 15.17 -12.38
N GLU A 357 -31.53 13.89 -12.49
CA GLU A 357 -31.24 13.07 -11.32
C GLU A 357 -30.04 13.60 -10.54
N PHE A 358 -28.99 13.99 -11.25
CA PHE A 358 -27.78 14.56 -10.63
C PHE A 358 -28.10 15.85 -9.86
N GLU A 359 -28.84 16.77 -10.46
CA GLU A 359 -29.24 18.03 -9.80
C GLU A 359 -30.15 17.77 -8.59
N CYS A 360 -31.07 16.79 -8.68
CA CYS A 360 -31.88 16.37 -7.54
C CYS A 360 -31.03 15.84 -6.38
N LYS A 361 -30.07 14.95 -6.67
CA LYS A 361 -29.15 14.42 -5.66
C LYS A 361 -28.27 15.52 -5.08
N LYS A 362 -27.72 16.39 -5.92
CA LYS A 362 -26.90 17.54 -5.49
C LYS A 362 -27.68 18.47 -4.55
N ALA A 363 -28.94 18.76 -4.87
CA ALA A 363 -29.82 19.57 -4.03
C ALA A 363 -30.15 18.87 -2.70
N ALA A 364 -30.41 17.55 -2.72
CA ALA A 364 -30.66 16.76 -1.52
C ALA A 364 -29.44 16.71 -0.60
N ASP A 365 -28.26 16.49 -1.15
CA ASP A 365 -27.00 16.50 -0.39
C ASP A 365 -26.67 17.88 0.19
N ALA A 366 -26.94 18.94 -0.56
CA ALA A 366 -26.81 20.31 -0.08
C ALA A 366 -27.75 20.58 1.10
N TYR A 367 -29.00 20.13 0.99
CA TYR A 367 -29.97 20.24 2.08
C TYR A 367 -29.56 19.42 3.31
N ALA A 368 -29.10 18.19 3.13
CA ALA A 368 -28.63 17.33 4.21
C ALA A 368 -27.43 17.92 4.97
N ARG A 369 -26.56 18.68 4.26
CA ARG A 369 -25.40 19.37 4.85
C ARG A 369 -25.72 20.74 5.42
N SER A 370 -26.95 21.25 5.22
CA SER A 370 -27.33 22.56 5.71
C SER A 370 -27.38 22.57 7.25
N THR A 371 -26.76 23.56 7.84
CA THR A 371 -26.78 23.77 9.30
C THR A 371 -27.46 25.10 9.62
N VAL A 372 -28.19 25.11 10.75
CA VAL A 372 -28.81 26.35 11.22
C VAL A 372 -27.80 27.11 12.06
N SER A 373 -27.33 28.25 11.57
CA SER A 373 -26.42 29.16 12.28
C SER A 373 -27.15 30.37 12.84
N ARG A 374 -26.67 30.89 13.94
CA ARG A 374 -27.15 32.17 14.53
C ARG A 374 -26.49 33.34 13.79
N THR A 375 -27.29 34.32 13.36
CA THR A 375 -26.78 35.46 12.56
C THR A 375 -26.12 36.57 13.39
N GLY A 376 -26.17 36.52 14.71
CA GLY A 376 -25.80 37.64 15.57
C GLY A 376 -26.82 38.80 15.60
N VAL A 377 -27.84 38.78 14.74
CA VAL A 377 -28.91 39.79 14.70
C VAL A 377 -30.06 39.34 15.61
N LEU A 378 -30.47 40.22 16.53
CA LEU A 378 -31.58 39.92 17.44
C LEU A 378 -32.91 39.78 16.69
N ASN A 379 -33.68 38.77 17.09
CA ASN A 379 -35.03 38.58 16.62
C ASN A 379 -36.02 39.39 17.50
N THR A 380 -36.39 40.56 17.03
CA THR A 380 -37.23 41.50 17.76
C THR A 380 -38.57 40.90 18.22
N SER A 381 -39.14 39.95 17.43
CA SER A 381 -40.38 39.27 17.84
C SER A 381 -40.22 38.28 18.96
N LYS A 382 -39.00 37.85 19.28
CA LYS A 382 -38.67 36.95 20.39
C LYS A 382 -38.04 37.66 21.60
N LEU A 383 -37.77 38.96 21.49
CA LEU A 383 -37.09 39.74 22.54
C LEU A 383 -37.87 39.72 23.87
N HIS A 384 -39.16 39.65 23.86
CA HIS A 384 -40.01 39.58 25.06
C HIS A 384 -39.76 38.30 25.89
N THR A 385 -39.15 37.25 25.29
CA THR A 385 -38.88 35.95 25.93
C THR A 385 -37.51 35.88 26.59
N TYR A 386 -36.74 36.99 26.64
CA TYR A 386 -35.34 37.01 27.07
C TYR A 386 -35.03 36.42 28.44
N LYS A 387 -36.02 36.35 29.33
CA LYS A 387 -35.84 35.82 30.68
C LYS A 387 -35.80 34.28 30.74
N TYR A 388 -36.32 33.59 29.73
CA TYR A 388 -36.48 32.14 29.73
C TYR A 388 -36.12 31.47 28.40
N ASN A 389 -35.68 32.23 27.40
CA ASN A 389 -35.29 31.72 26.10
C ASN A 389 -33.94 32.28 25.72
N GLU A 390 -32.94 31.43 25.56
CA GLU A 390 -31.59 31.80 25.13
C GLU A 390 -31.47 32.00 23.62
N ASP A 391 -32.48 31.55 22.85
CA ASP A 391 -32.46 31.58 21.38
C ASP A 391 -33.12 32.86 20.85
N LEU A 392 -32.46 33.98 21.11
CA LEU A 392 -32.95 35.31 20.76
C LEU A 392 -32.47 35.86 19.44
N PHE A 393 -31.59 35.11 18.74
CA PHE A 393 -31.02 35.54 17.47
C PHE A 393 -31.78 34.98 16.29
N LYS A 394 -31.81 35.75 15.19
CA LYS A 394 -32.29 35.23 13.92
C LYS A 394 -31.38 34.10 13.45
N LYS A 395 -31.98 33.05 12.91
CA LYS A 395 -31.29 31.89 12.34
C LYS A 395 -31.25 32.00 10.83
N ILE A 396 -30.14 31.55 10.26
CA ILE A 396 -29.96 31.39 8.83
C ILE A 396 -29.50 29.98 8.55
N ASN A 397 -29.99 29.39 7.48
CA ASN A 397 -29.47 28.13 7.01
C ASN A 397 -28.19 28.40 6.24
N VAL A 398 -27.07 27.88 6.74
CA VAL A 398 -25.77 27.93 6.05
C VAL A 398 -25.58 26.59 5.34
N VAL A 399 -25.47 26.63 4.03
CA VAL A 399 -25.13 25.47 3.20
C VAL A 399 -23.64 25.54 2.96
N PRO A 400 -22.84 24.59 3.48
CA PRO A 400 -21.41 24.54 3.17
C PRO A 400 -21.20 24.37 1.67
N ASP A 401 -20.13 24.96 1.13
CA ASP A 401 -19.76 24.80 -0.25
C ASP A 401 -19.62 23.33 -0.60
N GLY A 402 -20.19 22.93 -1.73
CA GLY A 402 -20.04 21.59 -2.27
C GLY A 402 -18.62 21.37 -2.78
N LYS A 403 -18.14 20.13 -2.69
CA LYS A 403 -16.87 19.76 -3.33
C LYS A 403 -17.03 19.84 -4.85
N ASN A 404 -16.13 20.56 -5.51
CA ASN A 404 -16.09 20.58 -6.97
C ASN A 404 -15.26 19.39 -7.49
N HIS A 405 -15.75 18.79 -8.55
CA HIS A 405 -15.19 17.57 -9.14
C HIS A 405 -14.82 17.83 -10.59
N GLY A 406 -13.79 17.11 -11.07
CA GLY A 406 -13.43 17.05 -12.48
C GLY A 406 -13.27 15.60 -12.92
N LEU A 407 -13.38 15.37 -14.20
CA LEU A 407 -13.29 14.05 -14.83
C LEU A 407 -12.19 14.03 -15.89
N VAL A 408 -11.34 13.01 -15.83
CA VAL A 408 -10.38 12.72 -16.90
C VAL A 408 -10.75 11.34 -17.47
N PHE A 409 -10.99 11.28 -18.77
CA PHE A 409 -11.28 10.04 -19.47
C PHE A 409 -10.07 9.59 -20.27
N ILE A 410 -9.75 8.32 -20.17
CA ILE A 410 -8.72 7.67 -20.98
C ILE A 410 -9.40 6.63 -21.85
N LEU A 411 -9.21 6.76 -23.15
CA LEU A 411 -9.78 5.86 -24.13
C LEU A 411 -8.68 4.99 -24.73
N ASP A 412 -8.96 3.71 -24.77
CA ASP A 412 -8.13 2.75 -25.48
C ASP A 412 -8.30 2.92 -26.98
N TRP A 413 -7.16 3.16 -27.67
CA TRP A 413 -7.11 3.31 -29.12
C TRP A 413 -6.34 2.15 -29.76
N SER A 414 -6.58 0.93 -29.23
CA SER A 414 -5.94 -0.30 -29.66
C SER A 414 -6.72 -1.03 -30.73
N GLY A 415 -6.05 -1.99 -31.39
CA GLY A 415 -6.66 -2.78 -32.47
C GLY A 415 -7.82 -3.66 -32.01
N SER A 416 -7.82 -4.13 -30.77
CA SER A 416 -8.91 -4.93 -30.18
C SER A 416 -10.22 -4.16 -30.07
N MET A 417 -10.14 -2.85 -29.86
CA MET A 417 -11.29 -1.96 -29.75
C MET A 417 -12.06 -1.76 -31.08
N ALA A 418 -11.56 -2.23 -32.21
CA ALA A 418 -12.13 -1.95 -33.54
C ALA A 418 -13.63 -2.22 -33.65
N ASP A 419 -14.10 -3.36 -33.13
CA ASP A 419 -15.51 -3.77 -33.22
C ASP A 419 -16.41 -3.04 -32.22
N VAL A 420 -15.88 -2.46 -31.14
CA VAL A 420 -16.62 -1.79 -30.07
C VAL A 420 -16.38 -0.27 -30.02
N MET A 421 -15.46 0.24 -30.85
CA MET A 421 -15.04 1.66 -30.82
C MET A 421 -16.22 2.62 -31.02
N GLU A 422 -17.10 2.32 -31.96
CA GLU A 422 -18.28 3.16 -32.22
C GLU A 422 -19.19 3.28 -31.01
N ASP A 423 -19.49 2.16 -30.34
CA ASP A 423 -20.34 2.15 -29.16
C ASP A 423 -19.68 2.82 -27.96
N THR A 424 -18.36 2.63 -27.81
CA THR A 424 -17.56 3.29 -26.76
C THR A 424 -17.56 4.81 -26.94
N ILE A 425 -17.37 5.28 -28.17
CA ILE A 425 -17.45 6.72 -28.50
C ILE A 425 -18.85 7.27 -28.23
N LYS A 426 -19.92 6.53 -28.58
CA LYS A 426 -21.29 6.94 -28.28
C LYS A 426 -21.54 7.08 -26.78
N GLN A 427 -21.02 6.15 -25.96
CA GLN A 427 -21.12 6.24 -24.50
C GLN A 427 -20.31 7.42 -23.94
N LEU A 428 -19.09 7.60 -24.43
CA LEU A 428 -18.24 8.73 -24.06
C LEU A 428 -18.94 10.08 -24.36
N TYR A 429 -19.62 10.21 -25.51
CA TYR A 429 -20.34 11.43 -25.86
C TYR A 429 -21.49 11.72 -24.90
N ASN A 430 -22.21 10.70 -24.44
CA ASN A 430 -23.24 10.88 -23.42
C ASN A 430 -22.63 11.48 -22.13
N LEU A 431 -21.47 10.99 -21.71
CA LEU A 431 -20.76 11.52 -20.53
C LEU A 431 -20.24 12.95 -20.76
N ILE A 432 -19.69 13.26 -21.94
CA ILE A 432 -19.22 14.60 -22.29
C ILE A 432 -20.38 15.60 -22.28
N TRP A 433 -21.53 15.27 -22.90
CA TRP A 433 -22.73 16.15 -22.87
C TRP A 433 -23.26 16.32 -21.47
N PHE A 434 -23.26 15.27 -20.65
CA PHE A 434 -23.61 15.36 -19.24
C PHE A 434 -22.67 16.34 -18.51
N CYS A 435 -21.36 16.12 -18.58
CA CYS A 435 -20.35 16.99 -17.94
C CYS A 435 -20.53 18.46 -18.35
N ARG A 436 -20.76 18.68 -19.64
CA ARG A 436 -20.96 20.03 -20.18
C ARG A 436 -22.21 20.71 -19.61
N LYS A 437 -23.34 19.97 -19.47
CA LYS A 437 -24.58 20.51 -18.93
C LYS A 437 -24.51 20.82 -17.44
N VAL A 438 -23.79 20.01 -16.67
CA VAL A 438 -23.60 20.20 -15.22
C VAL A 438 -22.38 21.05 -14.88
N SER A 439 -21.66 21.55 -15.91
CA SER A 439 -20.45 22.38 -15.75
C SER A 439 -19.33 21.68 -14.97
N ILE A 440 -19.14 20.38 -15.20
CA ILE A 440 -18.03 19.62 -14.67
C ILE A 440 -16.86 19.71 -15.67
N PRO A 441 -15.67 20.21 -15.28
CA PRO A 441 -14.50 20.21 -16.15
C PRO A 441 -14.08 18.78 -16.51
N PHE A 442 -13.70 18.59 -17.77
CA PHE A 442 -13.23 17.29 -18.25
C PHE A 442 -12.17 17.43 -19.32
N ASP A 443 -11.29 16.44 -19.40
CA ASP A 443 -10.38 16.17 -20.50
C ASP A 443 -10.50 14.71 -20.92
N VAL A 444 -10.32 14.45 -22.20
CA VAL A 444 -10.36 13.11 -22.80
C VAL A 444 -9.09 12.87 -23.57
N TYR A 445 -8.35 11.86 -23.14
CA TYR A 445 -7.15 11.39 -23.81
C TYR A 445 -7.38 10.01 -24.41
N ALA A 446 -6.74 9.73 -25.53
CA ALA A 446 -6.64 8.39 -26.08
C ALA A 446 -5.16 8.03 -26.23
N PHE A 447 -4.78 6.84 -25.79
CA PHE A 447 -3.40 6.38 -25.96
C PHE A 447 -3.22 5.65 -27.27
N THR A 448 -2.07 5.87 -27.91
CA THR A 448 -1.73 5.26 -29.18
C THR A 448 -0.23 5.05 -29.32
N GLN A 449 0.15 4.14 -30.21
CA GLN A 449 1.55 3.95 -30.67
C GLN A 449 1.72 4.28 -32.15
N CYS A 450 0.68 4.79 -32.81
CA CYS A 450 0.70 5.10 -34.24
C CYS A 450 1.01 6.54 -34.58
N PHE A 451 1.04 7.43 -33.58
CA PHE A 451 1.31 8.84 -33.84
C PHE A 451 2.82 9.05 -33.89
N PRO A 452 3.41 9.27 -35.07
CA PRO A 452 4.85 9.46 -35.15
C PRO A 452 5.23 10.79 -34.47
N ASN A 453 6.19 10.75 -33.55
CA ASN A 453 6.88 11.95 -33.10
C ASN A 453 7.65 12.52 -34.28
N HIS A 454 7.22 13.67 -34.78
CA HIS A 454 7.91 14.38 -35.82
C HIS A 454 8.62 15.60 -35.24
N ASP A 455 9.82 15.88 -35.75
CA ASP A 455 10.49 17.16 -35.55
C ASP A 455 9.72 18.30 -36.25
N GLU A 456 10.16 19.55 -36.07
CA GLU A 456 9.57 20.72 -36.74
C GLU A 456 9.59 20.63 -38.26
N GLU A 457 10.40 19.73 -38.83
CA GLU A 457 10.57 19.50 -40.25
C GLU A 457 9.77 18.27 -40.76
N GLY A 458 8.96 17.64 -39.87
CA GLY A 458 8.10 16.50 -40.22
C GLY A 458 8.85 15.18 -40.38
N ARG A 459 10.06 15.05 -39.87
CA ARG A 459 10.82 13.80 -39.83
C ARG A 459 10.50 13.05 -38.55
N PRO A 460 10.37 11.70 -38.59
CA PRO A 460 10.24 10.91 -37.38
C PRO A 460 11.43 11.20 -36.46
N ASN A 461 11.14 11.68 -35.24
CA ASN A 461 12.17 11.96 -34.25
C ASN A 461 12.61 10.62 -33.61
N VAL A 462 13.52 9.92 -34.32
CA VAL A 462 14.05 8.61 -33.91
C VAL A 462 15.39 8.81 -33.19
N GLU A 463 15.45 9.74 -32.25
CA GLU A 463 16.55 9.78 -31.29
C GLU A 463 16.18 8.96 -30.07
N SER A 464 16.29 7.66 -30.22
CA SER A 464 16.20 6.76 -29.11
C SER A 464 17.44 5.94 -28.95
N SER A 465 18.36 6.51 -28.33
CA SER A 465 19.36 5.74 -27.62
C SER A 465 19.19 5.97 -26.12
N TYR A 466 18.12 5.41 -25.52
CA TYR A 466 18.15 5.31 -24.09
C TYR A 466 19.04 4.14 -23.68
N GLU A 467 19.96 4.37 -22.79
CA GLU A 467 20.69 3.29 -22.13
C GLU A 467 19.78 2.70 -21.03
N PRO A 468 19.41 1.42 -21.14
CA PRO A 468 18.59 0.79 -20.09
C PRO A 468 19.33 0.87 -18.76
N ARG A 469 18.69 1.44 -17.75
CA ARG A 469 19.20 1.53 -16.37
C ARG A 469 18.31 0.70 -15.46
N SER A 470 18.92 -0.17 -14.68
CA SER A 470 18.19 -0.96 -13.69
C SER A 470 17.45 -0.04 -12.70
N GLY A 471 16.17 -0.32 -12.46
CA GLY A 471 15.34 0.45 -11.54
C GLY A 471 14.69 1.70 -12.13
N LEU A 472 14.86 1.98 -13.43
CA LEU A 472 14.24 3.12 -14.11
C LEU A 472 13.28 2.64 -15.20
N ALA A 473 12.01 3.10 -15.14
CA ALA A 473 11.06 2.85 -16.22
C ALA A 473 11.34 3.79 -17.41
N ALA A 474 11.26 3.27 -18.63
CA ALA A 474 11.36 4.05 -19.84
C ALA A 474 10.06 3.97 -20.64
N LEU A 475 9.62 5.09 -21.21
CA LEU A 475 8.49 5.10 -22.14
C LEU A 475 8.97 4.74 -23.54
N THR A 476 8.15 3.98 -24.27
CA THR A 476 8.42 3.68 -25.69
C THR A 476 8.29 4.96 -26.53
N GLU A 477 9.16 5.13 -27.52
CA GLU A 477 9.19 6.33 -28.38
C GLU A 477 7.94 6.54 -29.20
N SER A 478 7.30 5.45 -29.58
CA SER A 478 6.06 5.49 -30.34
C SER A 478 4.84 5.87 -29.50
N PHE A 479 4.98 5.91 -28.16
CA PHE A 479 3.87 6.23 -27.28
C PHE A 479 3.46 7.71 -27.38
N SER A 480 2.17 7.94 -27.54
CA SER A 480 1.59 9.28 -27.53
C SER A 480 0.20 9.27 -26.90
N LEU A 481 -0.16 10.37 -26.25
CA LEU A 481 -1.50 10.64 -25.74
C LEU A 481 -2.18 11.70 -26.61
N MET A 482 -3.25 11.32 -27.30
CA MET A 482 -4.07 12.24 -28.09
C MET A 482 -5.11 12.91 -27.18
N ASN A 483 -5.07 14.22 -27.01
CA ASN A 483 -6.13 14.96 -26.33
C ASN A 483 -7.30 15.15 -27.30
N LEU A 484 -8.29 14.23 -27.25
CA LEU A 484 -9.42 14.22 -28.16
C LEU A 484 -10.43 15.33 -27.84
N PHE A 485 -10.73 15.55 -26.56
CA PHE A 485 -11.71 16.54 -26.14
C PHE A 485 -11.28 17.22 -24.84
N THR A 486 -11.62 18.50 -24.72
CA THR A 486 -11.40 19.29 -23.50
C THR A 486 -12.58 20.18 -23.20
N SER A 487 -12.87 20.38 -21.93
CA SER A 487 -13.92 21.28 -21.47
C SER A 487 -13.63 22.76 -21.73
N SER A 488 -12.37 23.10 -22.05
CA SER A 488 -11.94 24.50 -22.31
C SER A 488 -12.39 25.06 -23.65
N VAL A 489 -12.79 24.22 -24.62
CA VAL A 489 -13.31 24.67 -25.92
C VAL A 489 -14.77 25.11 -25.81
N ASN A 490 -15.19 25.96 -26.75
CA ASN A 490 -16.60 26.38 -26.82
C ASN A 490 -17.49 25.26 -27.37
N GLY A 491 -18.83 25.41 -27.20
CA GLY A 491 -19.78 24.35 -27.57
C GLY A 491 -19.84 24.05 -29.07
N LYS A 492 -19.57 25.02 -29.95
CA LYS A 492 -19.57 24.81 -31.40
C LYS A 492 -18.33 24.04 -31.82
N GLU A 493 -17.18 24.43 -31.32
CA GLU A 493 -15.92 23.75 -31.57
C GLU A 493 -15.94 22.30 -31.05
N LEU A 494 -16.47 22.08 -29.85
CA LEU A 494 -16.66 20.73 -29.31
C LEU A 494 -17.54 19.86 -30.20
N GLU A 495 -18.61 20.42 -30.79
CA GLU A 495 -19.47 19.70 -31.71
C GLU A 495 -18.74 19.29 -33.01
N GLU A 496 -17.95 20.19 -33.56
CA GLU A 496 -17.11 19.91 -34.73
C GLU A 496 -16.09 18.81 -34.42
N GLN A 497 -15.47 18.87 -33.22
CA GLN A 497 -14.54 17.86 -32.73
C GLN A 497 -15.22 16.48 -32.59
N MET A 498 -16.44 16.44 -32.04
CA MET A 498 -17.23 15.20 -31.91
C MET A 498 -17.54 14.58 -33.28
N ILE A 499 -17.91 15.38 -34.26
CA ILE A 499 -18.15 14.90 -35.63
C ILE A 499 -16.86 14.29 -36.21
N ASN A 500 -15.71 14.95 -36.02
CA ASN A 500 -14.42 14.46 -36.50
C ASN A 500 -14.08 13.07 -35.95
N ILE A 501 -14.19 12.90 -34.62
CA ILE A 501 -13.87 11.61 -33.98
C ILE A 501 -14.94 10.55 -34.29
N PHE A 502 -16.20 10.93 -34.45
CA PHE A 502 -17.24 10.00 -34.86
C PHE A 502 -16.98 9.45 -36.27
N ARG A 503 -16.56 10.31 -37.22
CA ARG A 503 -16.13 9.87 -38.55
C ARG A 503 -14.95 8.91 -38.48
N CYS A 504 -13.94 9.16 -37.60
CA CYS A 504 -12.85 8.22 -37.38
C CYS A 504 -13.35 6.87 -36.84
N ALA A 505 -14.21 6.87 -35.82
CA ALA A 505 -14.73 5.65 -35.22
C ALA A 505 -15.47 4.74 -36.23
N GLN A 506 -16.20 5.36 -37.16
CA GLN A 506 -16.92 4.64 -38.22
C GLN A 506 -15.99 3.94 -39.23
N THR A 507 -14.70 4.27 -39.28
CA THR A 507 -13.76 3.61 -40.19
C THR A 507 -13.24 2.27 -39.65
N PHE A 508 -13.40 1.95 -38.36
CA PHE A 508 -12.75 0.80 -37.71
C PHE A 508 -13.58 -0.49 -37.70
N GLY A 509 -14.92 -0.41 -37.75
CA GLY A 509 -15.79 -1.58 -37.65
C GLY A 509 -15.72 -2.53 -38.85
N ARG A 510 -16.02 -3.81 -38.65
CA ARG A 510 -16.05 -4.84 -39.71
C ARG A 510 -17.03 -4.55 -40.84
N ASN A 511 -18.02 -3.71 -40.58
CA ASN A 511 -19.03 -3.30 -41.58
C ASN A 511 -18.76 -1.92 -42.17
N SER A 512 -17.55 -1.38 -41.97
CA SER A 512 -17.19 -0.05 -42.46
C SER A 512 -17.04 -0.04 -43.97
N TRP A 513 -18.07 0.32 -44.68
CA TRP A 513 -18.04 0.62 -46.13
C TRP A 513 -17.66 2.09 -46.33
N ASN A 514 -16.62 2.56 -45.58
CA ASN A 514 -16.29 3.97 -45.62
C ASN A 514 -15.39 4.28 -46.84
N TYR A 515 -15.79 5.29 -47.55
CA TYR A 515 -15.09 5.77 -48.76
C TYR A 515 -14.00 6.78 -48.42
N TYR A 516 -13.61 6.87 -47.16
CA TYR A 516 -12.57 7.75 -46.65
C TYR A 516 -11.65 7.02 -45.68
N GLY A 517 -10.40 7.46 -45.62
CA GLY A 517 -9.38 6.86 -44.77
C GLY A 517 -9.28 7.55 -43.41
N VAL A 518 -8.67 6.87 -42.48
CA VAL A 518 -8.34 7.40 -41.15
C VAL A 518 -7.29 8.50 -41.28
N PRO A 519 -7.37 9.60 -40.49
CA PRO A 519 -6.32 10.61 -40.47
C PRO A 519 -4.96 10.02 -40.06
N ILE A 520 -3.88 10.63 -40.54
CA ILE A 520 -2.50 10.16 -40.24
C ILE A 520 -2.30 10.14 -38.73
N GLY A 521 -1.74 9.03 -38.20
CA GLY A 521 -1.46 8.82 -36.78
C GLY A 521 -2.65 8.36 -35.93
N MET A 522 -3.87 8.35 -36.48
CA MET A 522 -5.07 7.94 -35.75
C MET A 522 -5.49 6.49 -36.02
N ASN A 523 -4.63 5.67 -36.60
CA ASN A 523 -4.90 4.24 -36.74
C ASN A 523 -4.87 3.56 -35.37
N LEU A 524 -5.67 2.49 -35.24
CA LEU A 524 -5.64 1.64 -34.05
C LEU A 524 -4.31 0.87 -33.98
N SER A 525 -3.76 0.72 -32.78
CA SER A 525 -2.45 0.10 -32.60
C SER A 525 -2.37 -0.77 -31.33
N GLY A 526 -1.25 -0.75 -30.63
CA GLY A 526 -1.05 -1.48 -29.38
C GLY A 526 -1.71 -0.82 -28.17
N THR A 527 -1.56 -1.45 -27.00
CA THR A 527 -2.21 -1.03 -25.75
C THR A 527 -1.16 -0.54 -24.72
N PRO A 528 -0.56 0.67 -24.88
CA PRO A 528 0.41 1.23 -23.95
C PRO A 528 -0.29 1.85 -22.72
N LEU A 529 -1.02 1.02 -21.98
CA LEU A 529 -1.77 1.46 -20.80
C LEU A 529 -0.83 1.81 -19.63
N ASN A 530 0.26 1.07 -19.47
CA ASN A 530 1.23 1.30 -18.39
C ASN A 530 1.90 2.68 -18.54
N GLU A 531 2.33 3.04 -19.74
CA GLU A 531 2.90 4.34 -20.07
C GLU A 531 1.89 5.46 -19.81
N THR A 532 0.63 5.20 -20.13
CA THR A 532 -0.47 6.13 -19.84
C THR A 532 -0.64 6.36 -18.34
N LEU A 533 -0.60 5.31 -17.51
CA LEU A 533 -0.71 5.41 -16.05
C LEU A 533 0.44 6.23 -15.47
N VAL A 534 1.65 6.04 -15.98
CA VAL A 534 2.83 6.84 -15.60
C VAL A 534 2.62 8.33 -15.94
N CYS A 535 2.08 8.66 -17.12
CA CYS A 535 1.76 10.03 -17.50
C CYS A 535 0.66 10.64 -16.62
N LEU A 536 -0.35 9.86 -16.24
CA LEU A 536 -1.46 10.31 -15.39
C LEU A 536 -1.00 10.80 -14.03
N HIS A 537 0.10 10.27 -13.51
CA HIS A 537 0.71 10.76 -12.27
C HIS A 537 1.04 12.26 -12.30
N GLN A 538 1.34 12.81 -13.48
CA GLN A 538 1.60 14.24 -13.68
C GLN A 538 0.38 14.99 -14.24
N ILE A 539 -0.42 14.36 -15.09
CA ILE A 539 -1.60 14.98 -15.73
C ILE A 539 -2.68 15.30 -14.68
N LEU A 540 -3.00 14.35 -13.77
CA LEU A 540 -4.09 14.54 -12.82
C LEU A 540 -3.85 15.69 -11.82
N PRO A 541 -2.65 15.85 -11.21
CA PRO A 541 -2.35 17.02 -10.38
C PRO A 541 -2.40 18.33 -11.15
N LYS A 542 -1.89 18.36 -12.40
CA LYS A 542 -1.95 19.54 -13.27
C LYS A 542 -3.40 19.92 -13.56
N PHE A 543 -4.22 18.99 -14.02
CA PHE A 543 -5.64 19.19 -14.29
C PHE A 543 -6.40 19.70 -13.05
N LYS A 544 -6.10 19.11 -11.88
CA LYS A 544 -6.67 19.53 -10.60
C LYS A 544 -6.32 20.97 -10.25
N SER A 545 -5.06 21.36 -10.47
CA SER A 545 -4.57 22.73 -10.21
C SER A 545 -5.20 23.73 -11.18
N ASP A 546 -5.19 23.44 -12.49
CA ASP A 546 -5.64 24.34 -13.55
C ASP A 546 -7.14 24.69 -13.41
N HIS A 547 -7.94 23.72 -12.97
CA HIS A 547 -9.38 23.90 -12.74
C HIS A 547 -9.75 24.16 -11.29
N GLN A 548 -8.78 24.31 -10.36
CA GLN A 548 -8.99 24.53 -8.92
C GLN A 548 -9.95 23.51 -8.29
N LEU A 549 -9.77 22.24 -8.61
CA LEU A 549 -10.65 21.16 -8.20
C LEU A 549 -10.23 20.58 -6.83
N GLN A 550 -11.22 20.15 -6.06
CA GLN A 550 -10.99 19.42 -4.82
C GLN A 550 -10.79 17.93 -5.07
N LYS A 551 -11.49 17.38 -6.08
CA LYS A 551 -11.43 15.96 -6.42
C LYS A 551 -11.42 15.78 -7.94
N VAL A 552 -10.52 14.91 -8.41
CA VAL A 552 -10.47 14.46 -9.81
C VAL A 552 -10.72 12.95 -9.84
N GLN A 553 -11.56 12.51 -10.76
CA GLN A 553 -11.77 11.10 -11.04
C GLN A 553 -11.25 10.80 -12.44
N CYS A 554 -10.48 9.72 -12.57
CA CYS A 554 -10.03 9.20 -13.84
C CYS A 554 -10.86 7.97 -14.19
N VAL A 555 -11.36 7.91 -15.43
CA VAL A 555 -12.14 6.80 -15.96
C VAL A 555 -11.40 6.26 -17.18
N ILE A 556 -10.99 5.01 -17.12
CA ILE A 556 -10.27 4.33 -18.20
C ILE A 556 -11.26 3.40 -18.90
N LEU A 557 -11.37 3.54 -20.21
CA LEU A 557 -12.23 2.73 -21.09
C LEU A 557 -11.31 1.87 -21.97
N THR A 558 -11.17 0.60 -21.63
CA THR A 558 -10.30 -0.38 -22.29
C THR A 558 -10.99 -1.74 -22.34
N ASP A 559 -10.67 -2.56 -23.31
CA ASP A 559 -11.14 -3.94 -23.48
C ASP A 559 -10.04 -4.98 -23.24
N GLY A 560 -8.81 -4.57 -22.96
CA GLY A 560 -7.67 -5.45 -22.90
C GLY A 560 -6.68 -5.19 -21.77
N GLU A 561 -5.73 -6.09 -21.64
CA GLU A 561 -4.59 -5.98 -20.74
C GLU A 561 -3.52 -5.07 -21.34
N ALA A 562 -2.77 -4.40 -20.45
CA ALA A 562 -1.60 -3.64 -20.86
C ALA A 562 -0.52 -4.55 -21.42
N HIS A 563 0.26 -4.06 -22.38
CA HIS A 563 1.48 -4.74 -22.76
C HIS A 563 2.45 -4.80 -21.58
N PRO A 564 3.20 -5.90 -21.40
CA PRO A 564 4.24 -5.95 -20.37
C PRO A 564 5.28 -4.85 -20.66
N ILE A 565 5.74 -4.20 -19.60
CA ILE A 565 6.83 -3.20 -19.65
C ILE A 565 8.17 -3.92 -19.72
#